data_079067057fee50f526bc79f12f77a2e9
#
_entry.id   079067057fee50f526bc79f12f77a2e9
#
_cell.length_a   1.000
_cell.length_b   1.000
_cell.length_c   1.000
_cell.angle_alpha   90.00
_cell.angle_beta   90.00
_cell.angle_gamma   90.00
#
_symmetry.space_group_name_H-M   'P 1'
#
loop_
_entity.id
_entity.type
_entity.pdbx_description
1 polymer ?
#
loop_
_entity_poly.entity_id
_entity_poly.type
_entity_poly.pdbx_seq_one_letter_code
_entity_poly.pdbx_strand_id
1 'polypeptide(L)'
;MQDDQDAIRTSLRALSQFFVKEGTLSDTLLRVSEMACDVTPAKYAGLTLLVEGKPRTGVFTSSEAPEIDEAQYETGEGPCLDAFRHQRIFRIESTTEDARWPAFSELATAHGIHSTMSVPLTVHGESLGALNLYAETKAAFTVAHEDAVQIFADQAAIALANAQVYWDARQLNENLTQAIKSRETIDHAVGILMATGGLSPQDAFQILVRASQRENRKLRDVAEEIVTRTIERKTEG
;
A
#
# COMPACT_ATOMS: atom_id res chain seq x y z
N MET A 1 11.21 -33.76 2.46
CA MET A 1 10.18 -33.57 3.51
C MET A 1 10.74 -33.01 4.82
N GLN A 2 11.77 -33.64 5.45
CA GLN A 2 12.33 -33.14 6.70
C GLN A 2 13.18 -31.89 6.50
N ASP A 3 13.99 -31.85 5.42
CA ASP A 3 14.78 -30.68 5.02
C ASP A 3 13.91 -29.47 4.65
N ASP A 4 12.75 -29.69 4.01
CA ASP A 4 11.81 -28.62 3.65
C ASP A 4 11.14 -28.01 4.88
N GLN A 5 10.78 -28.81 5.87
CA GLN A 5 10.22 -28.34 7.12
C GLN A 5 11.23 -27.54 7.96
N ASP A 6 12.50 -27.92 7.95
CA ASP A 6 13.56 -27.20 8.65
C ASP A 6 13.91 -25.88 7.93
N ALA A 7 13.85 -25.83 6.59
CA ALA A 7 13.99 -24.61 5.81
C ALA A 7 12.86 -23.62 6.14
N ILE A 8 11.61 -24.08 6.13
CA ILE A 8 10.43 -23.27 6.49
C ILE A 8 10.55 -22.73 7.93
N ARG A 9 10.93 -23.57 8.90
CA ARG A 9 11.10 -23.12 10.31
C ARG A 9 12.21 -22.09 10.45
N THR A 10 13.31 -22.25 9.73
CA THR A 10 14.43 -21.31 9.75
C THR A 10 14.00 -19.98 9.14
N SER A 11 13.30 -20.00 8.04
CA SER A 11 12.76 -18.84 7.37
C SER A 11 11.73 -18.10 8.22
N LEU A 12 10.80 -18.80 8.87
CA LEU A 12 9.84 -18.18 9.80
C LEU A 12 10.51 -17.53 11.03
N ARG A 13 11.59 -18.14 11.56
CA ARG A 13 12.39 -17.51 12.63
C ARG A 13 13.09 -16.24 12.15
N ALA A 14 13.64 -16.24 10.94
CA ALA A 14 14.28 -15.08 10.36
C ALA A 14 13.26 -13.93 10.16
N LEU A 15 12.03 -14.24 9.71
CA LEU A 15 10.94 -13.29 9.59
C LEU A 15 10.58 -12.66 10.94
N SER A 16 10.36 -13.47 11.97
CA SER A 16 10.00 -12.95 13.30
C SER A 16 11.09 -12.05 13.92
N GLN A 17 12.35 -12.28 13.59
CA GLN A 17 13.46 -11.42 14.02
C GLN A 17 13.58 -10.14 13.19
N PHE A 18 13.15 -10.18 11.93
CA PHE A 18 13.17 -9.02 11.04
C PHE A 18 12.12 -7.98 11.45
N PHE A 19 10.93 -8.42 11.87
CA PHE A 19 9.86 -7.52 12.38
C PHE A 19 10.25 -6.71 13.63
N VAL A 20 11.30 -7.10 14.32
CA VAL A 20 11.81 -6.43 15.54
C VAL A 20 12.89 -5.39 15.21
N LYS A 21 13.47 -5.41 13.99
CA LYS A 21 14.48 -4.45 13.53
C LYS A 21 13.86 -3.41 12.60
N GLU A 22 14.31 -2.17 12.71
CA GLU A 22 13.92 -0.99 11.93
C GLU A 22 14.08 -1.22 10.41
N GLY A 23 13.07 -1.84 9.77
CA GLY A 23 12.94 -1.96 8.33
C GLY A 23 11.67 -1.27 7.83
N THR A 24 11.64 -0.83 6.59
CA THR A 24 10.43 -0.32 5.96
C THR A 24 9.46 -1.47 5.66
N LEU A 25 8.17 -1.14 5.45
CA LEU A 25 7.19 -2.13 4.97
C LEU A 25 7.69 -2.81 3.68
N SER A 26 8.25 -2.05 2.74
CA SER A 26 8.79 -2.57 1.49
C SER A 26 9.91 -3.60 1.73
N ASP A 27 10.83 -3.35 2.68
CA ASP A 27 11.90 -4.29 3.02
C ASP A 27 11.32 -5.60 3.59
N THR A 28 10.27 -5.50 4.42
CA THR A 28 9.57 -6.65 4.97
C THR A 28 8.92 -7.50 3.87
N LEU A 29 8.19 -6.85 2.96
CA LEU A 29 7.49 -7.51 1.87
C LEU A 29 8.46 -8.13 0.87
N LEU A 30 9.57 -7.44 0.56
CA LEU A 30 10.63 -7.97 -0.29
C LEU A 30 11.24 -9.23 0.34
N ARG A 31 11.54 -9.18 1.63
CA ARG A 31 12.10 -10.33 2.35
C ARG A 31 11.16 -11.53 2.34
N VAL A 32 9.84 -11.31 2.53
CA VAL A 32 8.83 -12.38 2.39
C VAL A 32 8.86 -12.99 0.99
N SER A 33 8.95 -12.16 -0.05
CA SER A 33 9.01 -12.62 -1.44
C SER A 33 10.27 -13.44 -1.72
N GLU A 34 11.43 -13.00 -1.22
CA GLU A 34 12.70 -13.76 -1.31
C GLU A 34 12.60 -15.12 -0.62
N MET A 35 12.06 -15.15 0.60
CA MET A 35 11.91 -16.39 1.35
C MET A 35 10.92 -17.37 0.71
N ALA A 36 9.90 -16.88 0.03
CA ALA A 36 9.01 -17.72 -0.77
C ALA A 36 9.74 -18.33 -1.98
N CYS A 37 10.69 -17.61 -2.59
CA CYS A 37 11.58 -18.17 -3.59
C CYS A 37 12.53 -19.23 -3.00
N ASP A 38 13.09 -18.99 -1.81
CA ASP A 38 14.05 -19.91 -1.17
C ASP A 38 13.46 -21.29 -0.87
N VAL A 39 12.14 -21.38 -0.65
CA VAL A 39 11.43 -22.65 -0.30
C VAL A 39 10.66 -23.25 -1.47
N THR A 40 10.77 -22.68 -2.66
CA THR A 40 10.07 -23.13 -3.87
C THR A 40 11.00 -23.15 -5.07
N PRO A 41 10.66 -23.81 -6.19
CA PRO A 41 11.39 -23.71 -7.44
C PRO A 41 11.19 -22.36 -8.18
N ALA A 42 10.66 -21.35 -7.54
CA ALA A 42 10.46 -20.04 -8.17
C ALA A 42 11.80 -19.38 -8.50
N LYS A 43 11.92 -18.86 -9.72
CA LYS A 43 13.06 -18.03 -10.14
C LYS A 43 12.99 -16.66 -9.49
N TYR A 44 11.80 -16.10 -9.44
CA TYR A 44 11.51 -14.81 -8.78
C TYR A 44 10.06 -14.71 -8.34
N ALA A 45 9.80 -13.70 -7.52
CA ALA A 45 8.48 -13.41 -6.98
C ALA A 45 8.16 -11.92 -7.12
N GLY A 46 6.86 -11.61 -7.21
CA GLY A 46 6.29 -10.28 -7.11
C GLY A 46 5.15 -10.25 -6.09
N LEU A 47 4.93 -9.11 -5.47
CA LEU A 47 3.85 -8.90 -4.55
C LEU A 47 2.96 -7.77 -5.06
N THR A 48 1.75 -8.12 -5.44
CA THR A 48 0.72 -7.19 -5.88
C THR A 48 -0.05 -6.66 -4.68
N LEU A 49 -0.23 -5.35 -4.61
CA LEU A 49 -1.01 -4.66 -3.59
C LEU A 49 -2.20 -3.97 -4.23
N LEU A 50 -3.27 -3.81 -3.46
CA LEU A 50 -4.37 -2.93 -3.83
C LEU A 50 -4.15 -1.54 -3.25
N VAL A 51 -3.97 -0.57 -4.13
CA VAL A 51 -3.87 0.84 -3.77
C VAL A 51 -5.07 1.57 -4.37
N GLU A 52 -5.92 2.13 -3.53
CA GLU A 52 -7.17 2.79 -3.96
C GLU A 52 -8.05 1.91 -4.88
N GLY A 53 -8.10 0.61 -4.59
CA GLY A 53 -8.88 -0.37 -5.36
C GLY A 53 -8.26 -0.79 -6.69
N LYS A 54 -7.04 -0.33 -7.00
CA LYS A 54 -6.30 -0.72 -8.21
C LYS A 54 -5.11 -1.60 -7.85
N PRO A 55 -4.88 -2.69 -8.60
CA PRO A 55 -3.70 -3.53 -8.39
C PRO A 55 -2.44 -2.79 -8.85
N ARG A 56 -1.37 -2.92 -8.07
CA ARG A 56 -0.03 -2.43 -8.41
C ARG A 56 1.01 -3.39 -7.85
N THR A 57 2.08 -3.61 -8.58
CA THR A 57 3.22 -4.34 -8.03
C THR A 57 3.92 -3.49 -6.98
N GLY A 58 3.89 -3.95 -5.73
CA GLY A 58 4.47 -3.24 -4.60
C GLY A 58 5.95 -3.52 -4.39
N VAL A 59 6.34 -4.79 -4.50
CA VAL A 59 7.72 -5.26 -4.42
C VAL A 59 7.94 -6.45 -5.37
N PHE A 60 9.19 -6.67 -5.76
CA PHE A 60 9.57 -7.77 -6.64
C PHE A 60 11.03 -8.14 -6.39
N THR A 61 11.37 -9.41 -6.59
CA THR A 61 12.73 -9.93 -6.43
C THR A 61 13.55 -9.85 -7.74
N SER A 62 12.91 -9.52 -8.86
CA SER A 62 13.54 -9.33 -10.19
C SER A 62 12.82 -8.25 -10.97
N SER A 63 13.55 -7.50 -11.80
CA SER A 63 12.99 -6.46 -12.68
C SER A 63 12.02 -6.98 -13.75
N GLU A 64 11.99 -8.29 -14.00
CA GLU A 64 11.07 -8.90 -14.97
C GLU A 64 9.67 -9.17 -14.41
N ALA A 65 9.52 -9.34 -13.09
CA ALA A 65 8.25 -9.64 -12.47
C ALA A 65 7.17 -8.53 -12.69
N PRO A 66 7.50 -7.22 -12.60
CA PRO A 66 6.52 -6.16 -12.83
C PRO A 66 5.92 -6.18 -14.25
N GLU A 67 6.70 -6.50 -15.27
CA GLU A 67 6.24 -6.53 -16.67
C GLU A 67 5.19 -7.62 -16.88
N ILE A 68 5.39 -8.79 -16.25
CA ILE A 68 4.43 -9.91 -16.31
C ILE A 68 3.16 -9.57 -15.53
N ASP A 69 3.28 -8.92 -14.39
CA ASP A 69 2.14 -8.50 -13.58
C ASP A 69 1.31 -7.41 -14.29
N GLU A 70 1.95 -6.49 -15.00
CA GLU A 70 1.29 -5.38 -15.68
C GLU A 70 0.29 -5.84 -16.76
N ALA A 71 0.59 -6.95 -17.46
CA ALA A 71 -0.34 -7.56 -18.40
C ALA A 71 -1.68 -7.96 -17.76
N GLN A 72 -1.66 -8.42 -16.52
CA GLN A 72 -2.87 -8.74 -15.77
C GLN A 72 -3.66 -7.47 -15.41
N TYR A 73 -2.96 -6.39 -15.10
CA TYR A 73 -3.61 -5.14 -14.71
C TYR A 73 -4.26 -4.42 -15.89
N GLU A 74 -3.64 -4.48 -17.07
CA GLU A 74 -4.18 -3.90 -18.31
C GLU A 74 -5.40 -4.66 -18.83
N THR A 75 -5.36 -5.98 -18.80
CA THR A 75 -6.48 -6.82 -19.27
C THR A 75 -7.59 -6.97 -18.23
N GLY A 76 -7.28 -6.74 -16.95
CA GLY A 76 -8.19 -7.01 -15.84
C GLY A 76 -8.38 -8.51 -15.55
N GLU A 77 -7.59 -9.38 -16.16
CA GLU A 77 -7.65 -10.84 -16.06
C GLU A 77 -6.26 -11.42 -15.79
N GLY A 78 -6.19 -12.42 -14.91
CA GLY A 78 -4.92 -13.09 -14.59
C GLY A 78 -4.98 -13.87 -13.29
N PRO A 79 -4.03 -14.81 -13.07
CA PRO A 79 -4.00 -15.66 -11.88
C PRO A 79 -3.87 -14.86 -10.59
N CYS A 80 -3.14 -13.75 -10.59
CA CYS A 80 -3.00 -12.85 -9.45
C CYS A 80 -4.33 -12.17 -9.10
N LEU A 81 -5.02 -11.61 -10.09
CA LEU A 81 -6.29 -10.93 -9.88
C LEU A 81 -7.38 -11.90 -9.43
N ASP A 82 -7.37 -13.13 -9.94
CA ASP A 82 -8.30 -14.16 -9.54
C ASP A 82 -7.97 -14.72 -8.14
N ALA A 83 -6.69 -14.83 -7.77
CA ALA A 83 -6.30 -15.16 -6.39
C ALA A 83 -6.84 -14.13 -5.41
N PHE A 84 -6.70 -12.85 -5.73
CA PHE A 84 -7.25 -11.76 -4.95
C PHE A 84 -8.78 -11.81 -4.87
N ARG A 85 -9.49 -11.93 -6.00
CA ARG A 85 -10.97 -11.90 -6.06
C ARG A 85 -11.61 -13.09 -5.36
N HIS A 86 -11.05 -14.28 -5.54
CA HIS A 86 -11.61 -15.54 -5.06
C HIS A 86 -10.99 -16.01 -3.74
N GLN A 87 -9.99 -15.30 -3.22
CA GLN A 87 -9.29 -15.62 -1.96
C GLN A 87 -8.81 -17.07 -1.90
N ARG A 88 -8.28 -17.57 -3.01
CA ARG A 88 -7.71 -18.92 -3.13
C ARG A 88 -6.46 -18.90 -4.01
N ILE A 89 -5.64 -19.92 -3.85
CA ILE A 89 -4.44 -20.11 -4.68
C ILE A 89 -4.85 -20.44 -6.12
N PHE A 90 -4.17 -19.79 -7.07
CA PHE A 90 -4.23 -20.15 -8.48
C PHE A 90 -2.85 -20.57 -8.96
N ARG A 91 -2.81 -21.74 -9.63
CA ARG A 91 -1.61 -22.30 -10.19
C ARG A 91 -1.76 -22.51 -11.70
N ILE A 92 -0.72 -22.16 -12.44
CA ILE A 92 -0.54 -22.49 -13.85
C ILE A 92 0.57 -23.53 -13.92
N GLU A 93 0.25 -24.73 -14.39
CA GLU A 93 1.23 -25.81 -14.58
C GLU A 93 2.03 -25.64 -15.87
N SER A 94 1.41 -25.05 -16.90
CA SER A 94 2.06 -24.75 -18.18
C SER A 94 1.46 -23.50 -18.78
N THR A 95 2.23 -22.42 -18.88
CA THR A 95 1.78 -21.17 -19.51
C THR A 95 1.47 -21.36 -21.00
N THR A 96 2.10 -22.32 -21.66
CA THR A 96 1.84 -22.62 -23.07
C THR A 96 0.55 -23.42 -23.31
N GLU A 97 -0.04 -24.00 -22.27
CA GLU A 97 -1.21 -24.88 -22.36
C GLU A 97 -2.42 -24.33 -21.60
N ASP A 98 -2.22 -23.34 -20.73
CA ASP A 98 -3.29 -22.75 -19.94
C ASP A 98 -4.08 -21.71 -20.76
N ALA A 99 -5.34 -22.02 -20.99
CA ALA A 99 -6.23 -21.17 -21.77
C ALA A 99 -7.09 -20.19 -20.90
N ARG A 100 -6.93 -20.24 -19.56
CA ARG A 100 -7.74 -19.40 -18.67
C ARG A 100 -7.40 -17.91 -18.82
N TRP A 101 -6.12 -17.60 -19.00
CA TRP A 101 -5.59 -16.23 -19.10
C TRP A 101 -4.60 -16.10 -20.26
N PRO A 102 -5.09 -16.07 -21.51
CA PRO A 102 -4.21 -16.19 -22.70
C PRO A 102 -3.20 -15.04 -22.82
N ALA A 103 -3.59 -13.78 -22.58
CA ALA A 103 -2.70 -12.64 -22.66
C ALA A 103 -1.57 -12.71 -21.62
N PHE A 104 -1.90 -13.08 -20.38
CA PHE A 104 -0.91 -13.31 -19.33
C PHE A 104 0.02 -14.46 -19.70
N SER A 105 -0.52 -15.58 -20.16
CA SER A 105 0.26 -16.79 -20.48
C SER A 105 1.21 -16.57 -21.65
N GLU A 106 0.80 -15.78 -22.64
CA GLU A 106 1.66 -15.38 -23.77
C GLU A 106 2.86 -14.54 -23.29
N LEU A 107 2.61 -13.51 -22.48
CA LEU A 107 3.66 -12.65 -21.97
C LEU A 107 4.58 -13.40 -21.02
N ALA A 108 4.05 -14.19 -20.08
CA ALA A 108 4.85 -15.00 -19.17
C ALA A 108 5.76 -15.96 -19.94
N THR A 109 5.23 -16.61 -20.98
CA THR A 109 6.04 -17.50 -21.86
C THR A 109 7.14 -16.73 -22.61
N ALA A 110 6.87 -15.52 -23.08
CA ALA A 110 7.86 -14.66 -23.75
C ALA A 110 9.02 -14.28 -22.80
N HIS A 111 8.75 -14.16 -21.51
CA HIS A 111 9.77 -13.97 -20.47
C HIS A 111 10.39 -15.27 -19.94
N GLY A 112 10.13 -16.42 -20.59
CA GLY A 112 10.69 -17.72 -20.22
C GLY A 112 10.06 -18.34 -18.97
N ILE A 113 8.90 -17.86 -18.54
CA ILE A 113 8.15 -18.41 -17.42
C ILE A 113 7.17 -19.45 -17.93
N HIS A 114 7.31 -20.67 -17.40
CA HIS A 114 6.55 -21.84 -17.83
C HIS A 114 5.55 -22.34 -16.78
N SER A 115 5.68 -21.96 -15.52
CA SER A 115 4.64 -22.16 -14.50
C SER A 115 4.59 -21.02 -13.51
N THR A 116 3.40 -20.78 -12.90
CA THR A 116 3.20 -19.72 -11.91
C THR A 116 2.33 -20.20 -10.77
N MET A 117 2.45 -19.52 -9.62
CA MET A 117 1.57 -19.69 -8.47
C MET A 117 1.26 -18.33 -7.86
N SER A 118 -0.02 -18.00 -7.74
CA SER A 118 -0.50 -16.77 -7.10
C SER A 118 -1.26 -17.12 -5.81
N VAL A 119 -0.79 -16.57 -4.69
CA VAL A 119 -1.29 -16.84 -3.34
C VAL A 119 -1.88 -15.55 -2.78
N PRO A 120 -3.17 -15.54 -2.36
CA PRO A 120 -3.81 -14.32 -1.86
C PRO A 120 -3.25 -13.91 -0.49
N LEU A 121 -3.13 -12.60 -0.28
CA LEU A 121 -2.77 -12.00 1.01
C LEU A 121 -4.06 -11.64 1.73
N THR A 122 -4.56 -12.53 2.58
CA THR A 122 -5.86 -12.38 3.21
C THR A 122 -5.75 -12.20 4.72
N VAL A 123 -6.43 -11.18 5.25
CA VAL A 123 -6.56 -10.92 6.69
C VAL A 123 -8.02 -10.63 7.01
N HIS A 124 -8.58 -11.30 8.03
CA HIS A 124 -9.97 -11.12 8.47
C HIS A 124 -11.03 -11.25 7.36
N GLY A 125 -10.75 -12.08 6.33
CA GLY A 125 -11.65 -12.29 5.20
C GLY A 125 -11.57 -11.20 4.11
N GLU A 126 -10.65 -10.24 4.25
CA GLU A 126 -10.35 -9.25 3.22
C GLU A 126 -9.02 -9.58 2.54
N SER A 127 -8.99 -9.47 1.22
CA SER A 127 -7.76 -9.66 0.45
C SER A 127 -7.08 -8.30 0.24
N LEU A 128 -5.82 -8.20 0.63
CA LEU A 128 -5.00 -6.98 0.53
C LEU A 128 -4.10 -6.99 -0.72
N GLY A 129 -3.99 -8.14 -1.38
CA GLY A 129 -3.12 -8.34 -2.54
C GLY A 129 -2.91 -9.81 -2.84
N ALA A 130 -1.82 -10.10 -3.56
CA ALA A 130 -1.38 -11.46 -3.82
C ALA A 130 0.14 -11.54 -3.93
N LEU A 131 0.70 -12.67 -3.49
CA LEU A 131 2.09 -13.05 -3.71
C LEU A 131 2.16 -13.94 -4.96
N ASN A 132 2.91 -13.51 -5.97
CA ASN A 132 3.06 -14.19 -7.25
C ASN A 132 4.46 -14.82 -7.35
N LEU A 133 4.51 -16.07 -7.75
CA LEU A 133 5.72 -16.85 -7.94
C LEU A 133 5.83 -17.33 -9.37
N TYR A 134 7.02 -17.23 -9.95
CA TYR A 134 7.31 -17.48 -11.35
C TYR A 134 8.44 -18.48 -11.49
N ALA A 135 8.24 -19.56 -12.30
CA ALA A 135 9.24 -20.57 -12.52
C ALA A 135 9.47 -20.84 -14.02
N GLU A 136 10.74 -21.12 -14.37
CA GLU A 136 11.17 -21.44 -15.75
C GLU A 136 10.84 -22.86 -16.18
N THR A 137 10.36 -23.71 -15.27
CA THR A 137 10.00 -25.10 -15.56
C THR A 137 8.50 -25.29 -15.47
N LYS A 138 7.94 -26.16 -16.32
CA LYS A 138 6.54 -26.56 -16.23
C LYS A 138 6.30 -27.35 -14.94
N ALA A 139 5.09 -27.24 -14.40
CA ALA A 139 4.62 -27.95 -13.21
C ALA A 139 5.59 -27.84 -12.00
N ALA A 140 6.26 -26.69 -11.87
CA ALA A 140 7.25 -26.48 -10.80
C ALA A 140 6.62 -26.47 -9.40
N PHE A 141 5.38 -26.00 -9.28
CA PHE A 141 4.73 -25.84 -7.98
C PHE A 141 3.85 -27.05 -7.64
N THR A 142 3.99 -27.56 -6.42
CA THR A 142 3.23 -28.67 -5.85
C THR A 142 2.31 -28.17 -4.73
N VAL A 143 1.42 -29.04 -4.25
CA VAL A 143 0.58 -28.75 -3.07
C VAL A 143 1.44 -28.45 -1.82
N ALA A 144 2.56 -29.12 -1.65
CA ALA A 144 3.48 -28.85 -0.55
C ALA A 144 4.08 -27.41 -0.63
N HIS A 145 4.31 -26.91 -1.84
CA HIS A 145 4.73 -25.52 -2.05
C HIS A 145 3.59 -24.53 -1.77
N GLU A 146 2.35 -24.87 -2.09
CA GLU A 146 1.17 -24.06 -1.74
C GLU A 146 1.09 -23.85 -0.23
N ASP A 147 1.17 -24.93 0.55
CA ASP A 147 1.13 -24.88 2.03
C ASP A 147 2.28 -24.03 2.59
N ALA A 148 3.48 -24.21 2.05
CA ALA A 148 4.66 -23.45 2.49
C ALA A 148 4.53 -21.96 2.19
N VAL A 149 4.11 -21.59 0.98
CA VAL A 149 3.99 -20.19 0.56
C VAL A 149 2.81 -19.50 1.23
N GLN A 150 1.72 -20.22 1.55
CA GLN A 150 0.59 -19.67 2.29
C GLN A 150 1.04 -19.08 3.64
N ILE A 151 1.96 -19.74 4.33
CA ILE A 151 2.50 -19.22 5.60
C ILE A 151 3.19 -17.85 5.41
N PHE A 152 3.95 -17.69 4.34
CA PHE A 152 4.59 -16.40 4.03
C PHE A 152 3.57 -15.35 3.57
N ALA A 153 2.58 -15.75 2.80
CA ALA A 153 1.49 -14.87 2.38
C ALA A 153 0.69 -14.35 3.59
N ASP A 154 0.40 -15.21 4.57
CA ASP A 154 -0.27 -14.81 5.81
C ASP A 154 0.55 -13.79 6.61
N GLN A 155 1.87 -13.98 6.69
CA GLN A 155 2.75 -13.02 7.36
C GLN A 155 2.82 -11.67 6.62
N ALA A 156 2.90 -11.70 5.29
CA ALA A 156 2.85 -10.47 4.47
C ALA A 156 1.52 -9.75 4.66
N ALA A 157 0.42 -10.48 4.68
CA ALA A 157 -0.92 -9.92 4.88
C ALA A 157 -1.05 -9.22 6.25
N ILE A 158 -0.54 -9.85 7.31
CA ILE A 158 -0.50 -9.24 8.67
C ILE A 158 0.36 -7.99 8.67
N ALA A 159 1.54 -8.02 8.05
CA ALA A 159 2.42 -6.85 7.97
C ALA A 159 1.75 -5.69 7.23
N LEU A 160 1.10 -5.97 6.11
CA LEU A 160 0.34 -5.00 5.34
C LEU A 160 -0.80 -4.38 6.14
N ALA A 161 -1.62 -5.22 6.80
CA ALA A 161 -2.75 -4.75 7.61
C ALA A 161 -2.27 -3.84 8.74
N ASN A 162 -1.20 -4.21 9.44
CA ASN A 162 -0.62 -3.39 10.51
C ASN A 162 -0.07 -2.06 9.99
N ALA A 163 0.61 -2.08 8.84
CA ALA A 163 1.11 -0.87 8.22
C ALA A 163 -0.03 0.06 7.79
N GLN A 164 -1.10 -0.46 7.24
CA GLN A 164 -2.27 0.32 6.83
C GLN A 164 -2.90 1.03 8.03
N VAL A 165 -3.15 0.32 9.13
CA VAL A 165 -3.66 0.91 10.38
C VAL A 165 -2.74 2.02 10.90
N TYR A 166 -1.42 1.81 10.85
CA TYR A 166 -0.44 2.82 11.27
C TYR A 166 -0.51 4.09 10.40
N TRP A 167 -0.57 3.93 9.07
CA TRP A 167 -0.63 5.07 8.14
C TRP A 167 -1.95 5.84 8.26
N ASP A 168 -3.07 5.14 8.41
CA ASP A 168 -4.39 5.74 8.60
C ASP A 168 -4.44 6.55 9.91
N ALA A 169 -3.90 6.00 10.99
CA ALA A 169 -3.81 6.69 12.29
C ALA A 169 -2.91 7.93 12.21
N ARG A 170 -1.77 7.82 11.50
CA ARG A 170 -0.86 8.95 11.28
C ARG A 170 -1.51 10.06 10.45
N GLN A 171 -2.16 9.71 9.35
CA GLN A 171 -2.86 10.67 8.50
C GLN A 171 -3.98 11.37 9.25
N LEU A 172 -4.75 10.64 10.06
CA LEU A 172 -5.77 11.23 10.93
C LEU A 172 -5.15 12.22 11.93
N ASN A 173 -4.03 11.87 12.56
CA ASN A 173 -3.34 12.75 13.50
C ASN A 173 -2.83 14.03 12.82
N GLU A 174 -2.21 13.92 11.63
CA GLU A 174 -1.76 15.06 10.84
C GLU A 174 -2.94 15.97 10.46
N ASN A 175 -4.07 15.40 10.01
CA ASN A 175 -5.28 16.15 9.67
C ASN A 175 -5.87 16.85 10.90
N LEU A 176 -5.96 16.19 12.05
CA LEU A 176 -6.43 16.79 13.30
C LEU A 176 -5.51 17.92 13.77
N THR A 177 -4.21 17.72 13.74
CA THR A 177 -3.23 18.75 14.09
C THR A 177 -3.38 19.99 13.20
N GLN A 178 -3.57 19.76 11.89
CA GLN A 178 -3.77 20.86 10.95
C GLN A 178 -5.12 21.58 11.17
N ALA A 179 -6.18 20.85 11.51
CA ALA A 179 -7.47 21.44 11.84
C ALA A 179 -7.40 22.31 13.10
N ILE A 180 -6.70 21.86 14.14
CA ILE A 180 -6.49 22.64 15.39
C ILE A 180 -5.71 23.92 15.07
N LYS A 181 -4.57 23.85 14.39
CA LYS A 181 -3.77 25.02 14.00
C LYS A 181 -4.58 26.00 13.15
N SER A 182 -5.38 25.48 12.21
CA SER A 182 -6.24 26.33 11.36
C SER A 182 -7.28 27.06 12.18
N ARG A 183 -7.88 26.38 13.18
CA ARG A 183 -8.87 26.99 14.10
C ARG A 183 -8.21 28.06 14.96
N GLU A 184 -7.07 27.80 15.56
CA GLU A 184 -6.32 28.80 16.34
C GLU A 184 -6.02 30.06 15.51
N THR A 185 -5.57 29.90 14.27
CA THR A 185 -5.31 31.03 13.38
C THR A 185 -6.59 31.83 13.07
N ILE A 186 -7.70 31.14 12.82
CA ILE A 186 -9.00 31.77 12.57
C ILE A 186 -9.48 32.50 13.83
N ASP A 187 -9.38 31.89 15.00
CA ASP A 187 -9.79 32.47 16.27
C ASP A 187 -8.94 33.73 16.60
N HIS A 188 -7.64 33.72 16.32
CA HIS A 188 -6.79 34.90 16.44
C HIS A 188 -7.23 36.02 15.50
N ALA A 189 -7.49 35.73 14.22
CA ALA A 189 -7.96 36.72 13.25
C ALA A 189 -9.32 37.30 13.64
N VAL A 190 -10.23 36.46 14.13
CA VAL A 190 -11.54 36.91 14.69
C VAL A 190 -11.31 37.87 15.85
N GLY A 191 -10.43 37.51 16.80
CA GLY A 191 -10.07 38.37 17.93
C GLY A 191 -9.52 39.72 17.50
N ILE A 192 -8.65 39.76 16.47
CA ILE A 192 -8.12 41.01 15.90
C ILE A 192 -9.24 41.87 15.30
N LEU A 193 -10.14 41.26 14.50
CA LEU A 193 -11.26 41.98 13.89
C LEU A 193 -12.25 42.50 14.91
N MET A 194 -12.52 41.75 15.99
CA MET A 194 -13.33 42.22 17.11
C MET A 194 -12.70 43.44 17.79
N ALA A 195 -11.39 43.38 18.07
CA ALA A 195 -10.68 44.44 18.78
C ALA A 195 -10.56 45.72 17.94
N THR A 196 -10.35 45.60 16.64
CA THR A 196 -10.16 46.75 15.73
C THR A 196 -11.45 47.33 15.20
N GLY A 197 -12.48 46.49 15.02
CA GLY A 197 -13.75 46.89 14.41
C GLY A 197 -14.93 47.05 15.40
N GLY A 198 -14.75 46.70 16.68
CA GLY A 198 -15.84 46.68 17.65
C GLY A 198 -16.94 45.64 17.31
N LEU A 199 -16.57 44.54 16.65
CA LEU A 199 -17.49 43.56 16.08
C LEU A 199 -17.84 42.46 17.09
N SER A 200 -19.02 41.84 16.90
CA SER A 200 -19.30 40.59 17.56
C SER A 200 -18.46 39.44 17.00
N PRO A 201 -18.24 38.34 17.75
CA PRO A 201 -17.50 37.16 17.22
C PRO A 201 -18.12 36.62 15.93
N GLN A 202 -19.42 36.62 15.83
CA GLN A 202 -20.15 36.14 14.64
C GLN A 202 -19.93 37.04 13.43
N ASP A 203 -20.01 38.38 13.61
CA ASP A 203 -19.78 39.32 12.50
C ASP A 203 -18.33 39.27 12.02
N ALA A 204 -17.37 39.22 12.93
CA ALA A 204 -15.96 39.10 12.61
C ALA A 204 -15.65 37.78 11.80
N PHE A 205 -16.23 36.68 12.23
CA PHE A 205 -16.12 35.41 11.49
C PHE A 205 -16.74 35.48 10.09
N GLN A 206 -17.92 36.11 9.96
CA GLN A 206 -18.59 36.30 8.67
C GLN A 206 -17.76 37.18 7.70
N ILE A 207 -17.03 38.17 8.22
CA ILE A 207 -16.11 38.96 7.40
C ILE A 207 -15.01 38.07 6.79
N LEU A 208 -14.39 37.18 7.60
CA LEU A 208 -13.40 36.23 7.11
C LEU A 208 -13.99 35.29 6.05
N VAL A 209 -15.18 34.76 6.28
CA VAL A 209 -15.87 33.87 5.33
C VAL A 209 -16.12 34.57 4.00
N ARG A 210 -16.64 35.80 4.02
CA ARG A 210 -16.90 36.61 2.81
C ARG A 210 -15.61 36.92 2.06
N ALA A 211 -14.52 37.23 2.76
CA ALA A 211 -13.21 37.48 2.15
C ALA A 211 -12.68 36.20 1.49
N SER A 212 -12.73 35.04 2.17
CA SER A 212 -12.35 33.74 1.66
C SER A 212 -13.11 33.38 0.37
N GLN A 213 -14.42 33.59 0.36
CA GLN A 213 -15.27 33.31 -0.81
C GLN A 213 -15.00 34.26 -1.98
N ARG A 214 -14.84 35.57 -1.71
CA ARG A 214 -14.56 36.57 -2.74
C ARG A 214 -13.21 36.35 -3.41
N GLU A 215 -12.19 35.91 -2.63
CA GLU A 215 -10.83 35.71 -3.09
C GLU A 215 -10.56 34.27 -3.56
N ASN A 216 -11.53 33.37 -3.40
CA ASN A 216 -11.40 31.93 -3.66
C ASN A 216 -10.15 31.32 -2.97
N ARG A 217 -9.93 31.72 -1.71
CA ARG A 217 -8.83 31.25 -0.85
C ARG A 217 -9.37 30.50 0.35
N LYS A 218 -8.54 29.61 0.91
CA LYS A 218 -8.94 28.90 2.14
C LYS A 218 -9.10 29.92 3.29
N LEU A 219 -10.12 29.73 4.13
CA LEU A 219 -10.42 30.61 5.26
C LEU A 219 -9.21 30.83 6.18
N ARG A 220 -8.44 29.77 6.44
CA ARG A 220 -7.20 29.82 7.24
C ARG A 220 -6.14 30.76 6.64
N ASP A 221 -6.00 30.77 5.29
CA ASP A 221 -4.97 31.56 4.63
C ASP A 221 -5.30 33.07 4.68
N VAL A 222 -6.60 33.38 4.61
CA VAL A 222 -7.10 34.75 4.84
C VAL A 222 -6.91 35.17 6.30
N ALA A 223 -7.18 34.29 7.23
CA ALA A 223 -6.98 34.54 8.67
C ALA A 223 -5.49 34.77 8.99
N GLU A 224 -4.59 33.94 8.43
CA GLU A 224 -3.14 34.04 8.61
C GLU A 224 -2.60 35.39 8.11
N GLU A 225 -3.09 35.86 6.98
CA GLU A 225 -2.73 37.19 6.44
C GLU A 225 -3.10 38.33 7.39
N ILE A 226 -4.29 38.28 8.01
CA ILE A 226 -4.70 39.28 8.99
C ILE A 226 -3.81 39.26 10.23
N VAL A 227 -3.50 38.06 10.74
CA VAL A 227 -2.61 37.91 11.90
C VAL A 227 -1.22 38.44 11.58
N THR A 228 -0.63 38.06 10.45
CA THR A 228 0.72 38.48 10.03
C THR A 228 0.81 39.99 9.88
N ARG A 229 -0.12 40.61 9.14
CA ARG A 229 -0.15 42.08 8.96
C ARG A 229 -0.30 42.84 10.28
N THR A 230 -0.99 42.27 11.26
CA THR A 230 -1.17 42.92 12.57
C THR A 230 0.11 42.86 13.39
N ILE A 231 0.87 41.76 13.30
CA ILE A 231 2.16 41.61 13.96
C ILE A 231 3.20 42.61 13.36
N GLU A 232 3.28 42.66 12.03
CA GLU A 232 4.20 43.57 11.30
C GLU A 232 3.98 45.03 11.69
N ARG A 233 2.73 45.48 11.71
CA ARG A 233 2.37 46.85 12.13
C ARG A 233 2.78 47.20 13.57
N LYS A 234 2.83 46.21 14.47
CA LYS A 234 3.24 46.43 15.86
C LYS A 234 4.76 46.50 16.03
N THR A 235 5.52 45.98 15.05
CA THR A 235 6.98 45.94 15.10
C THR A 235 7.60 47.21 14.49
N GLU A 236 6.83 47.94 13.67
CA GLU A 236 7.27 49.17 13.00
C GLU A 236 6.86 50.47 13.74
N GLY A 237 6.12 50.42 14.82
CA GLY A 237 5.68 51.53 15.64
C GLY A 237 6.18 51.46 17.08
#